data_e0448e8a084e40d6742866e0990f2126
#
_entry.id   e0448e8a084e40d6742866e0990f2126
#
_cell.length_a   1.000
_cell.length_b   1.000
_cell.length_c   1.000
_cell.angle_alpha   90.00
_cell.angle_beta   90.00
_cell.angle_gamma   90.00
#
_symmetry.space_group_name_H-M   'P 1'
#
loop_
_entity.id
_entity.type
_entity.pdbx_description
1 polymer ?
#
loop_
_entity_poly.entity_id
_entity_poly.type
_entity_poly.pdbx_seq_one_letter_code
_entity_poly.pdbx_strand_id
1 'polypeptide(L)'
;MKLLKLESAARNLSLSLFVAASAIALPAFAQINLSIRVAPPAQRVEVMPVTPRGYVWVPGHWAWHNDRYIWVRGRNVVQRVGYVWAPDRWEQRGETYYRNPGRWERDSNFKPKKEKKMKKEKKEKHMNRSNNGKGRDKD
;
A
#
# COMPACT_ATOMS: atom_id res chain seq x y z
N MET A 1 -9.06 -31.66 -78.62
CA MET A 1 -8.29 -30.38 -78.51
C MET A 1 -9.10 -29.40 -77.71
N LYS A 2 -8.87 -29.23 -76.48
CA LYS A 2 -9.42 -28.22 -75.58
C LYS A 2 -8.35 -27.73 -74.63
N LEU A 3 -7.98 -26.47 -74.77
CA LEU A 3 -7.00 -25.80 -73.95
C LEU A 3 -7.58 -25.53 -72.57
N LEU A 4 -6.91 -26.05 -71.50
CA LEU A 4 -7.22 -25.73 -70.14
C LEU A 4 -6.55 -24.42 -69.77
N LYS A 5 -7.32 -23.40 -69.47
CA LYS A 5 -6.87 -22.16 -68.85
C LYS A 5 -6.56 -22.42 -67.38
N LEU A 6 -5.30 -22.18 -67.00
CA LEU A 6 -4.89 -22.09 -65.61
C LEU A 6 -5.23 -20.67 -65.10
N GLU A 7 -6.20 -20.60 -64.22
CA GLU A 7 -6.41 -19.38 -63.42
C GLU A 7 -5.63 -19.47 -62.12
N SER A 8 -4.66 -18.60 -61.99
CA SER A 8 -3.86 -18.44 -60.75
C SER A 8 -4.66 -17.72 -59.69
N ALA A 9 -5.14 -18.45 -58.70
CA ALA A 9 -5.75 -17.86 -57.52
C ALA A 9 -4.63 -17.27 -56.61
N ALA A 10 -4.59 -15.95 -56.56
CA ALA A 10 -3.74 -15.22 -55.60
C ALA A 10 -4.29 -15.44 -54.19
N ARG A 11 -3.57 -16.21 -53.38
CA ARG A 11 -3.85 -16.39 -51.96
C ARG A 11 -3.34 -15.17 -51.20
N ASN A 12 -4.26 -14.29 -50.83
CA ASN A 12 -3.99 -13.24 -49.86
C ASN A 12 -3.76 -13.85 -48.48
N LEU A 13 -2.50 -13.94 -48.07
CA LEU A 13 -2.12 -14.26 -46.70
C LEU A 13 -2.32 -12.99 -45.87
N SER A 14 -3.46 -12.82 -45.24
CA SER A 14 -3.66 -11.84 -44.18
C SER A 14 -3.01 -12.34 -42.90
N LEU A 15 -1.84 -11.80 -42.63
CA LEU A 15 -1.08 -12.04 -41.38
C LEU A 15 -1.80 -11.30 -40.22
N SER A 16 -2.71 -11.99 -39.55
CA SER A 16 -3.35 -11.48 -38.33
C SER A 16 -2.34 -11.44 -37.21
N LEU A 17 -1.81 -10.26 -36.94
CA LEU A 17 -0.94 -10.00 -35.78
C LEU A 17 -1.81 -10.02 -34.50
N PHE A 18 -1.89 -11.18 -33.84
CA PHE A 18 -2.46 -11.31 -32.51
C PHE A 18 -1.50 -10.67 -31.51
N VAL A 19 -1.73 -9.42 -31.15
CA VAL A 19 -1.11 -8.79 -29.98
C VAL A 19 -1.76 -9.41 -28.76
N ALA A 20 -1.11 -10.42 -28.18
CA ALA A 20 -1.45 -10.96 -26.86
C ALA A 20 -1.13 -9.88 -25.82
N ALA A 21 -2.12 -9.09 -25.44
CA ALA A 21 -2.06 -8.23 -24.26
C ALA A 21 -1.97 -9.15 -23.04
N SER A 22 -0.75 -9.41 -22.56
CA SER A 22 -0.52 -10.07 -21.29
C SER A 22 -1.03 -9.16 -20.17
N ALA A 23 -2.27 -9.38 -19.75
CA ALA A 23 -2.81 -8.77 -18.53
C ALA A 23 -1.95 -9.24 -17.36
N ILE A 24 -1.09 -8.37 -16.85
CA ILE A 24 -0.37 -8.58 -15.60
C ILE A 24 -1.44 -8.56 -14.51
N ALA A 25 -1.93 -9.75 -14.16
CA ALA A 25 -2.81 -9.92 -13.02
C ALA A 25 -1.98 -9.60 -11.76
N LEU A 26 -2.13 -8.39 -11.24
CA LEU A 26 -1.64 -8.05 -9.91
C LEU A 26 -2.35 -8.99 -8.93
N PRO A 27 -1.62 -9.64 -8.00
CA PRO A 27 -2.26 -10.43 -6.98
C PRO A 27 -3.19 -9.52 -6.19
N ALA A 28 -4.49 -9.65 -6.40
CA ALA A 28 -5.49 -9.08 -5.53
C ALA A 28 -5.31 -9.79 -4.18
N PHE A 29 -4.71 -9.11 -3.21
CA PHE A 29 -4.76 -9.57 -1.82
C PHE A 29 -6.23 -9.55 -1.43
N ALA A 30 -6.88 -10.71 -1.55
CA ALA A 30 -8.22 -10.89 -1.07
C ALA A 30 -8.19 -10.62 0.44
N GLN A 31 -8.70 -9.47 0.85
CA GLN A 31 -8.97 -9.22 2.25
C GLN A 31 -10.08 -10.19 2.63
N ILE A 32 -9.72 -11.24 3.35
CA ILE A 32 -10.72 -12.15 3.91
C ILE A 32 -11.46 -11.35 4.97
N ASN A 33 -12.61 -10.81 4.58
CA ASN A 33 -13.53 -10.13 5.49
C ASN A 33 -14.26 -11.22 6.30
N LEU A 34 -13.66 -11.61 7.42
CA LEU A 34 -14.30 -12.52 8.36
C LEU A 34 -15.47 -11.78 9.02
N SER A 35 -16.69 -12.28 8.83
CA SER A 35 -17.92 -11.78 9.44
C SER A 35 -18.53 -12.86 10.32
N ILE A 36 -18.86 -12.51 11.57
CA ILE A 36 -19.45 -13.42 12.55
C ILE A 36 -20.56 -12.73 13.32
N ARG A 37 -21.54 -13.52 13.81
CA ARG A 37 -22.67 -12.99 14.61
C ARG A 37 -22.38 -12.93 16.11
N VAL A 38 -21.29 -13.54 16.57
CA VAL A 38 -20.90 -13.53 17.99
C VAL A 38 -20.06 -12.28 18.25
N ALA A 39 -20.43 -11.51 19.26
CA ALA A 39 -19.67 -10.31 19.65
C ALA A 39 -18.27 -10.67 20.15
N PRO A 40 -17.23 -9.92 19.74
CA PRO A 40 -15.90 -10.10 20.31
C PRO A 40 -15.93 -9.72 21.79
N PRO A 41 -15.13 -10.42 22.62
CA PRO A 41 -14.96 -10.02 24.01
C PRO A 41 -14.32 -8.62 24.11
N ALA A 42 -14.45 -8.00 25.29
CA ALA A 42 -13.79 -6.71 25.56
C ALA A 42 -12.28 -6.80 25.30
N GLN A 43 -11.73 -5.72 24.75
CA GLN A 43 -10.31 -5.63 24.46
C GLN A 43 -9.50 -5.78 25.74
N ARG A 44 -8.48 -6.64 25.73
CA ARG A 44 -7.57 -6.81 26.86
C ARG A 44 -6.57 -5.67 26.91
N VAL A 45 -6.37 -5.13 28.09
CA VAL A 45 -5.29 -4.16 28.33
C VAL A 45 -3.99 -4.95 28.50
N GLU A 46 -3.01 -4.66 27.67
CA GLU A 46 -1.66 -5.22 27.78
C GLU A 46 -0.68 -4.13 28.22
N VAL A 47 0.21 -4.48 29.12
CA VAL A 47 1.34 -3.61 29.44
C VAL A 47 2.29 -3.61 28.26
N MET A 48 2.45 -2.44 27.63
CA MET A 48 3.37 -2.29 26.50
C MET A 48 4.82 -2.37 27.02
N PRO A 49 5.61 -3.33 26.52
CA PRO A 49 7.01 -3.43 26.92
C PRO A 49 7.83 -2.31 26.27
N VAL A 50 9.06 -2.11 26.79
CA VAL A 50 10.01 -1.22 26.12
C VAL A 50 10.27 -1.72 24.72
N THR A 51 9.93 -0.90 23.72
CA THR A 51 10.11 -1.26 22.31
C THR A 51 11.52 -0.93 21.85
N PRO A 52 12.31 -1.89 21.35
CA PRO A 52 13.65 -1.64 20.85
C PRO A 52 13.65 -0.67 19.65
N ARG A 53 14.77 0.01 19.41
CA ARG A 53 14.93 0.87 18.23
C ARG A 53 14.72 0.06 16.94
N GLY A 54 13.99 0.62 15.99
CA GLY A 54 13.68 -0.03 14.72
C GLY A 54 12.52 -1.03 14.79
N TYR A 55 11.82 -1.09 15.91
CA TYR A 55 10.62 -1.90 16.09
C TYR A 55 9.41 -1.03 16.41
N VAL A 56 8.23 -1.58 16.20
CA VAL A 56 6.94 -1.00 16.57
C VAL A 56 6.17 -2.05 17.36
N TRP A 57 5.52 -1.63 18.44
CA TRP A 57 4.60 -2.47 19.19
C TRP A 57 3.30 -2.66 18.41
N VAL A 58 2.96 -3.92 18.13
CA VAL A 58 1.67 -4.33 17.60
C VAL A 58 0.83 -4.83 18.78
N PRO A 59 -0.27 -4.16 19.12
CA PRO A 59 -1.13 -4.58 20.22
C PRO A 59 -1.74 -5.95 20.00
N GLY A 60 -2.06 -6.63 21.10
CA GLY A 60 -2.83 -7.85 21.05
C GLY A 60 -4.23 -7.65 20.53
N HIS A 61 -4.83 -8.70 20.04
CA HIS A 61 -6.16 -8.65 19.44
C HIS A 61 -6.90 -9.99 19.57
N TRP A 62 -8.21 -9.93 19.43
CA TRP A 62 -9.04 -11.12 19.32
C TRP A 62 -9.03 -11.65 17.89
N ALA A 63 -8.62 -12.90 17.73
CA ALA A 63 -8.76 -13.64 16.47
C ALA A 63 -9.90 -14.65 16.60
N TRP A 64 -10.63 -14.89 15.51
CA TRP A 64 -11.64 -15.93 15.44
C TRP A 64 -11.03 -17.19 14.88
N HIS A 65 -11.12 -18.30 15.60
CA HIS A 65 -10.56 -19.58 15.19
C HIS A 65 -11.37 -20.71 15.79
N ASN A 66 -11.78 -21.69 14.97
CA ASN A 66 -12.59 -22.84 15.38
C ASN A 66 -13.81 -22.41 16.22
N ASP A 67 -14.64 -21.52 15.67
CA ASP A 67 -15.89 -21.01 16.25
C ASP A 67 -15.77 -20.35 17.64
N ARG A 68 -14.60 -19.84 17.96
CA ARG A 68 -14.33 -19.11 19.20
C ARG A 68 -13.32 -17.98 19.04
N TYR A 69 -13.40 -17.01 19.93
CA TYR A 69 -12.38 -15.99 20.06
C TYR A 69 -11.16 -16.51 20.84
N ILE A 70 -9.99 -16.31 20.27
CA ILE A 70 -8.71 -16.52 20.95
C ILE A 70 -7.94 -15.21 21.02
N TRP A 71 -7.28 -14.97 22.15
CA TRP A 71 -6.43 -13.79 22.32
C TRP A 71 -5.05 -14.02 21.74
N VAL A 72 -4.69 -13.19 20.76
CA VAL A 72 -3.32 -13.13 20.22
C VAL A 72 -2.59 -12.00 20.94
N ARG A 73 -1.52 -12.33 21.66
CA ARG A 73 -0.73 -11.34 22.41
C ARG A 73 -0.05 -10.34 21.48
N GLY A 74 0.12 -9.12 21.99
CA GLY A 74 0.92 -8.10 21.32
C GLY A 74 2.39 -8.50 21.18
N ARG A 75 3.08 -7.92 20.21
CA ARG A 75 4.48 -8.21 19.91
C ARG A 75 5.17 -7.03 19.24
N ASN A 76 6.50 -6.98 19.38
CA ASN A 76 7.31 -6.07 18.59
C ASN A 76 7.50 -6.62 17.17
N VAL A 77 7.33 -5.76 16.17
CA VAL A 77 7.59 -6.06 14.76
C VAL A 77 8.59 -5.06 14.20
N VAL A 78 9.34 -5.44 13.19
CA VAL A 78 10.31 -4.54 12.55
C VAL A 78 9.56 -3.37 11.91
N GLN A 79 9.99 -2.14 12.22
CA GLN A 79 9.42 -0.92 11.68
C GLN A 79 9.64 -0.85 10.18
N ARG A 80 8.60 -0.45 9.44
CA ARG A 80 8.70 -0.14 8.02
C ARG A 80 8.84 1.37 7.83
N VAL A 81 9.94 1.79 7.21
CA VAL A 81 10.21 3.22 6.95
C VAL A 81 9.12 3.81 6.06
N GLY A 82 8.50 4.90 6.51
CA GLY A 82 7.40 5.56 5.80
C GLY A 82 6.04 4.90 5.99
N TYR A 83 5.91 3.99 6.96
CA TYR A 83 4.65 3.34 7.28
C TYR A 83 4.39 3.38 8.79
N VAL A 84 3.11 3.40 9.15
CA VAL A 84 2.59 3.24 10.50
C VAL A 84 1.77 1.97 10.60
N TRP A 85 1.73 1.37 11.77
CA TRP A 85 0.90 0.20 11.99
C TRP A 85 -0.53 0.62 12.33
N ALA A 86 -1.51 0.20 11.52
CA ALA A 86 -2.93 0.28 11.85
C ALA A 86 -3.31 -1.00 12.61
N PRO A 87 -3.80 -0.88 13.86
CA PRO A 87 -4.10 -2.05 14.68
C PRO A 87 -5.30 -2.85 14.16
N ASP A 88 -5.35 -4.12 14.55
CA ASP A 88 -6.48 -5.00 14.33
C ASP A 88 -7.70 -4.51 15.11
N ARG A 89 -8.88 -4.53 14.49
CA ARG A 89 -10.12 -4.11 15.14
C ARG A 89 -11.33 -4.85 14.58
N TRP A 90 -12.34 -4.97 15.43
CA TRP A 90 -13.66 -5.48 15.05
C TRP A 90 -14.63 -4.33 14.93
N GLU A 91 -15.45 -4.35 13.89
CA GLU A 91 -16.51 -3.36 13.64
C GLU A 91 -17.86 -4.09 13.62
N GLN A 92 -18.83 -3.57 14.35
CA GLN A 92 -20.19 -4.06 14.26
C GLN A 92 -20.93 -3.38 13.10
N ARG A 93 -21.58 -4.19 12.28
CA ARG A 93 -22.45 -3.73 11.19
C ARG A 93 -23.76 -4.52 11.26
N GLY A 94 -24.80 -3.90 11.79
CA GLY A 94 -26.05 -4.60 12.13
C GLY A 94 -25.80 -5.68 13.19
N GLU A 95 -26.21 -6.90 12.92
CA GLU A 95 -26.03 -8.06 13.81
C GLU A 95 -24.71 -8.81 13.60
N THR A 96 -23.86 -8.32 12.75
CA THR A 96 -22.62 -9.00 12.35
C THR A 96 -21.39 -8.19 12.72
N TYR A 97 -20.34 -8.89 13.14
CA TYR A 97 -19.03 -8.31 13.44
C TYR A 97 -18.04 -8.64 12.33
N TYR A 98 -17.36 -7.61 11.84
CA TYR A 98 -16.36 -7.68 10.79
C TYR A 98 -14.98 -7.39 11.35
N ARG A 99 -14.01 -8.24 11.03
CA ARG A 99 -12.64 -8.02 11.45
C ARG A 99 -11.90 -7.22 10.39
N ASN A 100 -11.33 -6.10 10.79
CA ASN A 100 -10.34 -5.35 10.03
C ASN A 100 -8.95 -5.74 10.55
N PRO A 101 -8.21 -6.62 9.85
CA PRO A 101 -6.91 -7.07 10.32
C PRO A 101 -5.89 -5.94 10.37
N GLY A 102 -4.99 -6.01 11.33
CA GLY A 102 -3.89 -5.04 11.45
C GLY A 102 -3.00 -5.06 10.20
N ARG A 103 -2.57 -3.87 9.76
CA ARG A 103 -1.78 -3.69 8.53
C ARG A 103 -0.86 -2.49 8.60
N TRP A 104 0.13 -2.49 7.74
CA TRP A 104 0.95 -1.31 7.50
C TRP A 104 0.23 -0.33 6.59
N GLU A 105 0.07 0.91 7.03
CA GLU A 105 -0.46 2.01 6.24
C GLU A 105 0.65 3.01 5.95
N ARG A 106 0.59 3.67 4.81
CA ARG A 106 1.56 4.71 4.47
C ARG A 106 1.40 5.88 5.43
N ASP A 107 2.51 6.32 6.03
CA ASP A 107 2.52 7.52 6.86
C ASP A 107 2.43 8.77 5.97
N SER A 108 1.30 9.47 6.04
CA SER A 108 1.07 10.72 5.29
C SER A 108 2.03 11.84 5.68
N ASN A 109 2.60 11.77 6.89
CA ASN A 109 3.55 12.76 7.40
C ASN A 109 5.01 12.40 7.08
N PHE A 110 5.26 11.20 6.53
CA PHE A 110 6.60 10.77 6.19
C PHE A 110 7.17 11.57 5.02
N LYS A 111 8.28 12.27 5.26
CA LYS A 111 9.06 12.98 4.24
C LYS A 111 10.42 12.32 4.11
N PRO A 112 10.75 11.71 2.96
CA PRO A 112 12.05 11.08 2.76
C PRO A 112 13.17 12.12 2.88
N LYS A 113 14.32 11.69 3.42
CA LYS A 113 15.46 12.58 3.73
C LYS A 113 15.94 13.41 2.53
N LYS A 114 15.82 12.88 1.31
CA LYS A 114 16.16 13.59 0.05
C LYS A 114 15.28 14.82 -0.18
N GLU A 115 13.96 14.73 0.05
CA GLU A 115 13.05 15.87 -0.13
C GLU A 115 13.32 16.99 0.86
N LYS A 116 13.67 16.65 2.11
CA LYS A 116 14.05 17.65 3.12
C LYS A 116 15.30 18.42 2.69
N LYS A 117 16.31 17.72 2.12
CA LYS A 117 17.54 18.34 1.63
C LYS A 117 17.28 19.28 0.45
N MET A 118 16.52 18.81 -0.54
CA MET A 118 16.16 19.62 -1.71
C MET A 118 15.34 20.88 -1.35
N LYS A 119 14.39 20.76 -0.41
CA LYS A 119 13.62 21.93 0.07
C LYS A 119 14.51 22.95 0.81
N LYS A 120 15.48 22.47 1.60
CA LYS A 120 16.43 23.35 2.30
C LYS A 120 17.32 24.09 1.31
N GLU A 121 17.93 23.38 0.35
CA GLU A 121 18.77 23.98 -0.69
C GLU A 121 18.00 24.99 -1.56
N LYS A 122 16.74 24.69 -1.90
CA LYS A 122 15.89 25.62 -2.66
C LYS A 122 15.56 26.89 -1.88
N LYS A 123 15.33 26.76 -0.56
CA LYS A 123 15.06 27.90 0.32
C LYS A 123 16.31 28.79 0.51
N GLU A 124 17.47 28.17 0.67
CA GLU A 124 18.75 28.89 0.78
C GLU A 124 19.11 29.65 -0.51
N LYS A 125 18.92 29.03 -1.67
CA LYS A 125 19.10 29.69 -2.98
C LYS A 125 18.16 30.87 -3.17
N HIS A 126 16.91 30.76 -2.68
CA HIS A 126 15.94 31.87 -2.82
C HIS A 126 16.28 33.02 -1.91
N MET A 127 16.73 32.78 -0.68
CA MET A 127 17.21 33.82 0.23
C MET A 127 18.46 34.54 -0.29
N ASN A 128 19.43 33.80 -0.81
CA ASN A 128 20.64 34.38 -1.38
C ASN A 128 20.35 35.27 -2.62
N ARG A 129 19.36 34.88 -3.44
CA ARG A 129 18.94 35.65 -4.61
C ARG A 129 18.24 36.94 -4.22
N SER A 130 17.47 36.93 -3.14
CA SER A 130 16.79 38.11 -2.60
C SER A 130 17.77 39.13 -1.98
N ASN A 131 18.83 38.67 -1.32
CA ASN A 131 19.83 39.55 -0.72
C ASN A 131 20.77 40.16 -1.76
N ASN A 132 21.05 39.47 -2.87
CA ASN A 132 21.96 40.03 -3.91
C ASN A 132 21.27 41.02 -4.84
N GLY A 133 19.93 41.11 -4.83
CA GLY A 133 19.15 42.11 -5.59
C GLY A 133 19.03 43.48 -4.91
N LYS A 134 19.28 43.56 -3.61
CA LYS A 134 19.10 44.80 -2.85
C LYS A 134 20.33 45.74 -2.78
N GLY A 135 21.46 45.34 -3.40
CA GLY A 135 22.73 46.06 -3.33
C GLY A 135 23.10 46.84 -4.59
N ARG A 136 22.20 47.02 -5.57
CA ARG A 136 22.56 47.65 -6.87
C ARG A 136 21.89 49.00 -7.17
N ASP A 137 21.11 49.56 -6.25
CA ASP A 137 20.53 50.88 -6.44
C ASP A 137 21.07 51.82 -5.37
N LYS A 138 22.34 52.22 -5.51
CA LYS A 138 22.94 53.41 -4.89
C LYS A 138 24.19 53.74 -5.68
N ASP A 139 24.02 54.45 -6.79
CA ASP A 139 24.91 55.51 -7.32
C ASP A 139 24.10 56.37 -8.27
#